data_104febb6b161011f748ec88887218513
#
_entry.id   104febb6b161011f748ec88887218513
#
_cell.length_a   1.000
_cell.length_b   1.000
_cell.length_c   1.000
_cell.angle_alpha   90.00
_cell.angle_beta   90.00
_cell.angle_gamma   90.00
#
_symmetry.space_group_name_H-M   'P 1'
#
loop_
_entity.id
_entity.type
_entity.pdbx_description
1 polymer ?
#
loop_
_entity_poly.entity_id
_entity_poly.type
_entity_poly.pdbx_seq_one_letter_code
_entity_poly.pdbx_strand_id
1 'polypeptide(L)'
;TPAMAAPREGTGSDYAIAYVDAEKAPFDGSKTYKMTIPADPPVGNFWAVTVYDPQTRSMLQTEQGAPTVGGNTEGLKQNADGSYTVYFGPKAPEGYENNWVQTVPEKSWFVILRMYSPLKPWIDQTWRPSEVELVN
;
A
#
# COMPACT_ATOMS: atom_id res chain seq x y z
N THR A 1 -11.37 2.94 -9.57
CA THR A 1 -12.06 2.99 -9.65
C THR A 1 -12.90 3.85 -9.99
N PRO A 2 -13.25 3.70 -10.46
CA PRO A 2 -13.82 4.32 -11.17
C PRO A 2 -14.83 5.12 -10.92
N ALA A 3 -15.53 5.43 -11.36
CA ALA A 3 -16.68 6.07 -11.25
C ALA A 3 -16.89 6.77 -9.99
N MET A 4 -15.90 7.09 -9.27
CA MET A 4 -16.08 7.81 -8.08
C MET A 4 -16.14 9.25 -8.35
N ALA A 5 -16.95 9.96 -7.59
CA ALA A 5 -16.94 11.41 -7.64
C ALA A 5 -15.57 11.90 -7.20
N ALA A 6 -15.14 13.03 -7.71
CA ALA A 6 -13.88 13.61 -7.30
C ALA A 6 -13.89 13.87 -5.80
N PRO A 7 -12.82 13.52 -5.09
CA PRO A 7 -12.78 13.75 -3.65
C PRO A 7 -12.68 15.23 -3.35
N ARG A 8 -13.18 15.59 -2.20
CA ARG A 8 -13.06 16.96 -1.71
C ARG A 8 -11.82 17.07 -0.86
N GLU A 9 -11.04 18.10 -1.11
CA GLU A 9 -9.79 18.28 -0.40
C GLU A 9 -10.03 18.31 1.12
N GLY A 10 -9.24 17.50 1.84
CA GLY A 10 -9.26 17.52 3.29
C GLY A 10 -10.40 16.79 3.96
N THR A 11 -11.26 16.12 3.20
CA THR A 11 -12.39 15.40 3.77
C THR A 11 -12.50 14.02 3.18
N GLY A 12 -13.09 13.10 3.94
CA GLY A 12 -13.38 11.75 3.48
C GLY A 12 -12.12 10.94 3.21
N SER A 13 -12.20 10.08 2.23
CA SER A 13 -11.05 9.26 1.83
C SER A 13 -11.13 8.95 0.36
N ASP A 14 -9.98 8.63 -0.22
CA ASP A 14 -9.89 8.17 -1.59
C ASP A 14 -8.89 7.03 -1.61
N TYR A 15 -8.80 6.32 -2.73
CA TYR A 15 -7.93 5.16 -2.77
C TYR A 15 -7.46 4.86 -4.18
N ALA A 16 -6.36 4.07 -4.25
CA ALA A 16 -5.85 3.51 -5.47
C ALA A 16 -5.67 2.01 -5.26
N ILE A 17 -5.96 1.22 -6.29
CA ILE A 17 -5.89 -0.24 -6.21
C ILE A 17 -4.88 -0.74 -7.23
N ALA A 18 -4.11 -1.77 -6.85
CA ALA A 18 -3.26 -2.48 -7.77
C ALA A 18 -3.54 -3.98 -7.70
N TYR A 19 -3.75 -4.58 -8.85
CA TYR A 19 -3.97 -6.02 -9.00
C TYR A 19 -2.76 -6.71 -9.63
N VAL A 20 -1.86 -5.96 -10.21
CA VAL A 20 -0.70 -6.50 -10.93
C VAL A 20 0.52 -5.66 -10.59
N ASP A 21 1.69 -6.25 -10.78
CA ASP A 21 2.94 -5.55 -10.51
C ASP A 21 3.31 -4.65 -11.70
N ALA A 22 4.49 -4.04 -11.63
CA ALA A 22 4.96 -3.10 -12.64
C ALA A 22 5.12 -3.76 -13.99
N GLU A 23 5.27 -5.09 -14.03
CA GLU A 23 5.40 -5.84 -15.29
C GLU A 23 4.05 -6.42 -15.74
N LYS A 24 2.96 -6.02 -15.10
CA LYS A 24 1.60 -6.46 -15.41
C LYS A 24 1.32 -7.91 -15.06
N ALA A 25 2.11 -8.49 -14.18
CA ALA A 25 1.90 -9.86 -13.69
C ALA A 25 1.07 -9.84 -12.42
N PRO A 26 0.17 -10.81 -12.21
CA PRO A 26 -0.58 -10.89 -10.94
C PRO A 26 0.37 -11.08 -9.77
N PHE A 27 -0.05 -10.63 -8.61
CA PHE A 27 0.77 -10.77 -7.42
C PHE A 27 0.78 -12.22 -6.94
N ASP A 28 1.96 -12.67 -6.56
CA ASP A 28 2.20 -14.03 -6.08
C ASP A 28 2.61 -13.95 -4.62
N GLY A 29 1.82 -14.55 -3.73
CA GLY A 29 2.07 -14.45 -2.29
C GLY A 29 3.36 -15.10 -1.83
N SER A 30 4.00 -15.92 -2.67
CA SER A 30 5.28 -16.53 -2.31
C SER A 30 6.48 -15.65 -2.65
N LYS A 31 6.25 -14.53 -3.31
CA LYS A 31 7.32 -13.63 -3.75
C LYS A 31 7.31 -12.36 -2.93
N THR A 32 8.40 -11.60 -3.04
CA THR A 32 8.54 -10.35 -2.31
C THR A 32 8.43 -9.18 -3.28
N TYR A 33 7.65 -8.18 -2.88
CA TYR A 33 7.43 -6.98 -3.67
C TYR A 33 7.68 -5.76 -2.81
N LYS A 34 7.84 -4.61 -3.46
CA LYS A 34 7.96 -3.34 -2.73
C LYS A 34 7.18 -2.26 -3.46
N MET A 35 6.80 -1.24 -2.70
CA MET A 35 6.09 -0.08 -3.19
C MET A 35 6.65 1.13 -2.49
N THR A 36 6.83 2.24 -3.20
CA THR A 36 7.34 3.46 -2.61
C THR A 36 6.20 4.45 -2.44
N ILE A 37 6.08 4.98 -1.24
CA ILE A 37 5.20 6.10 -0.92
C ILE A 37 6.11 7.32 -0.92
N PRO A 38 6.03 8.20 -1.93
CA PRO A 38 6.94 9.34 -1.99
C PRO A 38 6.76 10.26 -0.79
N ALA A 39 7.76 11.11 -0.57
CA ALA A 39 7.75 12.03 0.56
C ALA A 39 6.51 12.89 0.56
N ASP A 40 6.13 13.32 1.74
CA ASP A 40 5.00 14.25 1.97
C ASP A 40 3.70 13.72 1.39
N PRO A 41 3.23 12.53 1.81
CA PRO A 41 1.93 12.04 1.34
C PRO A 41 0.85 13.08 1.64
N PRO A 42 0.05 13.44 0.64
CA PRO A 42 -0.91 14.57 0.79
C PRO A 42 -2.19 14.12 1.49
N VAL A 43 -2.10 13.94 2.78
CA VAL A 43 -3.23 13.55 3.63
C VAL A 43 -3.33 14.48 4.82
N GLY A 44 -4.56 14.84 5.18
CA GLY A 44 -4.80 15.58 6.41
C GLY A 44 -4.80 14.68 7.63
N ASN A 45 -5.06 13.38 7.42
CA ASN A 45 -5.05 12.40 8.50
C ASN A 45 -3.89 11.43 8.31
N PHE A 46 -4.08 10.34 7.60
CA PHE A 46 -3.01 9.38 7.36
C PHE A 46 -3.29 8.60 6.10
N TRP A 47 -2.29 7.84 5.66
CA TRP A 47 -2.39 6.92 4.54
C TRP A 47 -2.23 5.51 5.07
N ALA A 48 -2.76 4.53 4.34
CA ALA A 48 -2.63 3.13 4.73
C ALA A 48 -2.63 2.24 3.50
N VAL A 49 -1.74 1.25 3.53
CA VAL A 49 -1.62 0.23 2.48
C VAL A 49 -2.13 -1.08 3.08
N THR A 50 -3.14 -1.68 2.48
CA THR A 50 -3.76 -2.89 2.99
C THR A 50 -3.85 -3.93 1.90
N VAL A 51 -3.60 -5.20 2.25
CA VAL A 51 -3.61 -6.32 1.31
C VAL A 51 -4.92 -7.11 1.48
N TYR A 52 -5.50 -7.49 0.36
CA TYR A 52 -6.80 -8.15 0.30
C TYR A 52 -6.72 -9.47 -0.44
N ASP A 53 -7.63 -10.36 -0.09
CA ASP A 53 -7.81 -11.64 -0.75
C ASP A 53 -8.75 -11.44 -1.95
N PRO A 54 -8.32 -11.74 -3.18
CA PRO A 54 -9.18 -11.46 -4.35
C PRO A 54 -10.40 -12.34 -4.41
N GLN A 55 -10.38 -13.50 -3.79
CA GLN A 55 -11.54 -14.41 -3.85
C GLN A 55 -12.63 -13.98 -2.90
N THR A 56 -12.28 -13.62 -1.68
CA THR A 56 -13.26 -13.21 -0.68
C THR A 56 -13.48 -11.72 -0.64
N ARG A 57 -12.54 -10.95 -1.22
CA ARG A 57 -12.55 -9.50 -1.21
C ARG A 57 -12.48 -8.92 0.19
N SER A 58 -12.03 -9.72 1.14
CA SER A 58 -11.81 -9.25 2.51
C SER A 58 -10.32 -9.13 2.74
N MET A 59 -9.96 -8.51 3.87
CA MET A 59 -8.55 -8.37 4.22
C MET A 59 -7.92 -9.75 4.33
N LEU A 60 -6.68 -9.84 3.87
CA LEU A 60 -5.96 -11.11 3.86
C LEU A 60 -5.71 -11.58 5.30
N GLN A 61 -5.97 -12.85 5.55
CA GLN A 61 -5.80 -13.43 6.87
C GLN A 61 -4.40 -14.02 6.96
N THR A 62 -3.58 -13.51 7.88
CA THR A 62 -2.23 -14.00 8.07
C THR A 62 -1.90 -13.99 9.56
N GLU A 63 -0.73 -14.53 9.90
CA GLU A 63 -0.26 -14.51 11.28
C GLU A 63 0.03 -13.09 11.75
N GLN A 64 0.23 -12.18 10.85
CA GLN A 64 0.55 -10.80 11.19
C GLN A 64 -0.61 -10.08 11.86
N GLY A 65 -1.83 -10.58 11.67
CA GLY A 65 -3.01 -9.89 12.16
C GLY A 65 -3.53 -8.95 11.10
N ALA A 66 -3.59 -7.65 11.38
CA ALA A 66 -4.08 -6.69 10.39
C ALA A 66 -3.04 -6.55 9.27
N PRO A 67 -3.42 -6.82 8.02
CA PRO A 67 -2.46 -6.77 6.90
C PRO A 67 -2.35 -5.35 6.35
N THR A 68 -1.86 -4.44 7.19
CA THR A 68 -1.82 -3.03 6.82
C THR A 68 -0.56 -2.36 7.37
N VAL A 69 -0.04 -1.41 6.60
CA VAL A 69 1.04 -0.52 7.00
C VAL A 69 0.61 0.87 6.61
N GLY A 70 0.81 1.83 7.47
CA GLY A 70 0.40 3.20 7.19
C GLY A 70 1.24 4.22 7.91
N GLY A 71 0.91 5.48 7.66
CA GLY A 71 1.66 6.58 8.26
C GLY A 71 1.61 6.60 9.77
N ASN A 72 0.63 5.91 10.37
CA ASN A 72 0.51 5.82 11.82
C ASN A 72 1.03 4.49 12.37
N THR A 73 1.70 3.68 11.58
CA THR A 73 2.26 2.41 12.06
C THR A 73 3.42 2.70 13.00
N GLU A 74 3.36 2.10 14.19
CA GLU A 74 4.43 2.28 15.17
C GLU A 74 5.72 1.70 14.63
N GLY A 75 6.82 2.46 14.73
CA GLY A 75 8.11 1.98 14.27
C GLY A 75 8.31 2.03 12.76
N LEU A 76 7.40 2.67 12.04
CA LEU A 76 7.54 2.79 10.59
C LEU A 76 8.86 3.48 10.24
N LYS A 77 9.63 2.86 9.34
CA LYS A 77 10.92 3.41 8.94
C LYS A 77 10.73 4.33 7.73
N GLN A 78 11.30 5.52 7.82
CA GLN A 78 11.25 6.50 6.74
C GLN A 78 12.62 6.55 6.09
N ASN A 79 12.65 6.64 4.76
CA ASN A 79 13.90 6.75 4.03
C ASN A 79 14.49 8.15 4.17
N ALA A 80 15.78 8.28 3.84
CA ALA A 80 16.48 9.55 4.01
C ALA A 80 15.85 10.69 3.21
N ASP A 81 15.22 10.37 2.07
CA ASP A 81 14.59 11.38 1.22
C ASP A 81 13.15 11.69 1.66
N GLY A 82 12.69 11.12 2.77
CA GLY A 82 11.35 11.36 3.26
C GLY A 82 10.31 10.38 2.75
N SER A 83 10.66 9.51 1.81
CA SER A 83 9.73 8.51 1.30
C SER A 83 9.67 7.31 2.23
N TYR A 84 8.74 6.40 1.95
CA TYR A 84 8.60 5.16 2.70
C TYR A 84 8.60 4.01 1.72
N THR A 85 9.29 2.92 2.07
CA THR A 85 9.23 1.69 1.29
C THR A 85 8.36 0.69 2.04
N VAL A 86 7.32 0.19 1.38
CA VAL A 86 6.45 -0.83 1.96
C VAL A 86 6.72 -2.13 1.23
N TYR A 87 6.93 -3.20 2.00
CA TYR A 87 7.23 -4.51 1.44
C TYR A 87 6.04 -5.44 1.59
N PHE A 88 5.89 -6.34 0.62
CA PHE A 88 4.85 -7.37 0.63
C PHE A 88 5.55 -8.71 0.38
N GLY A 89 5.29 -9.68 1.22
CA GLY A 89 5.92 -10.99 1.04
C GLY A 89 5.59 -11.91 2.19
N PRO A 90 5.95 -13.18 2.07
CA PRO A 90 5.66 -14.14 3.14
C PRO A 90 6.53 -13.93 4.37
N LYS A 91 7.66 -13.23 4.21
CA LYS A 91 8.57 -12.96 5.33
C LYS A 91 9.00 -11.51 5.27
N ALA A 92 9.21 -10.92 6.45
CA ALA A 92 9.65 -9.53 6.54
C ALA A 92 11.10 -9.42 6.12
N PRO A 93 11.43 -8.44 5.27
CA PRO A 93 12.84 -8.15 5.01
C PRO A 93 13.51 -7.69 6.30
N GLU A 94 14.74 -8.11 6.50
CA GLU A 94 15.47 -7.76 7.71
C GLU A 94 15.57 -6.24 7.84
N GLY A 95 15.22 -5.73 9.03
CA GLY A 95 15.27 -4.30 9.28
C GLY A 95 14.04 -3.53 8.86
N TYR A 96 13.07 -4.19 8.20
CA TYR A 96 11.86 -3.51 7.69
C TYR A 96 10.59 -4.16 8.19
N GLU A 97 10.64 -4.75 9.38
CA GLU A 97 9.49 -5.49 9.92
C GLU A 97 8.26 -4.61 10.08
N ASN A 98 8.46 -3.33 10.34
CA ASN A 98 7.33 -2.40 10.53
C ASN A 98 6.87 -1.77 9.23
N ASN A 99 7.53 -2.09 8.11
CA ASN A 99 7.17 -1.63 6.77
C ASN A 99 6.71 -2.79 5.90
N TRP A 100 6.25 -3.87 6.52
CA TRP A 100 6.01 -5.12 5.82
C TRP A 100 4.56 -5.57 6.02
N VAL A 101 3.94 -6.01 4.94
CA VAL A 101 2.62 -6.62 4.97
C VAL A 101 2.78 -8.07 4.53
N GLN A 102 2.36 -9.00 5.37
CA GLN A 102 2.54 -10.42 5.10
C GLN A 102 1.58 -10.91 4.04
N THR A 103 2.10 -11.71 3.10
CA THR A 103 1.30 -12.38 2.09
C THR A 103 1.35 -13.88 2.37
N VAL A 104 0.46 -14.63 1.69
CA VAL A 104 0.34 -16.07 1.90
C VAL A 104 0.88 -16.78 0.66
N PRO A 105 1.89 -17.68 0.81
CA PRO A 105 2.41 -18.42 -0.34
C PRO A 105 1.29 -19.14 -1.07
N GLU A 106 1.38 -19.16 -2.39
CA GLU A 106 0.41 -19.84 -3.25
C GLU A 106 -0.95 -19.17 -3.33
N LYS A 107 -1.06 -17.95 -2.77
CA LYS A 107 -2.28 -17.16 -2.94
C LYS A 107 -1.95 -15.86 -3.63
N SER A 108 -2.82 -15.46 -4.54
CA SER A 108 -2.70 -14.14 -5.11
C SER A 108 -3.30 -13.12 -4.13
N TRP A 109 -3.04 -11.85 -4.36
CA TRP A 109 -3.54 -10.79 -3.49
C TRP A 109 -3.67 -9.50 -4.31
N PHE A 110 -4.33 -8.52 -3.76
CA PHE A 110 -4.30 -7.17 -4.31
C PHE A 110 -4.15 -6.18 -3.18
N VAL A 111 -3.76 -4.96 -3.52
CA VAL A 111 -3.43 -3.95 -2.53
C VAL A 111 -4.24 -2.69 -2.78
N ILE A 112 -4.67 -2.06 -1.69
CA ILE A 112 -5.35 -0.77 -1.75
C ILE A 112 -4.54 0.22 -0.93
N LEU A 113 -4.19 1.35 -1.54
CA LEU A 113 -3.66 2.50 -0.82
C LEU A 113 -4.83 3.43 -0.55
N ARG A 114 -5.09 3.72 0.73
CA ARG A 114 -6.13 4.67 1.11
C ARG A 114 -5.50 5.94 1.62
N MET A 115 -6.07 7.07 1.20
CA MET A 115 -5.64 8.39 1.61
C MET A 115 -6.80 8.99 2.40
N TYR A 116 -6.59 9.18 3.71
CA TYR A 116 -7.63 9.72 4.59
C TYR A 116 -7.47 11.22 4.68
N SER A 117 -8.52 11.96 4.31
CA SER A 117 -8.52 13.42 4.17
C SER A 117 -7.52 13.83 3.09
N PRO A 118 -7.73 13.41 1.84
CA PRO A 118 -6.75 13.69 0.79
C PRO A 118 -6.62 15.18 0.52
N LEU A 119 -5.40 15.61 0.24
CA LEU A 119 -5.10 17.01 -0.01
C LEU A 119 -4.84 17.21 -1.49
N LYS A 120 -4.63 18.47 -1.86
CA LYS A 120 -4.58 18.89 -3.26
C LYS A 120 -3.63 18.07 -4.15
N PRO A 121 -2.39 17.75 -3.74
CA PRO A 121 -1.51 17.00 -4.65
C PRO A 121 -2.04 15.62 -5.02
N TRP A 122 -2.84 15.00 -4.16
CA TRP A 122 -3.50 13.74 -4.51
C TRP A 122 -4.61 14.00 -5.52
N ILE A 123 -5.40 15.02 -5.29
CA ILE A 123 -6.57 15.35 -6.12
C ILE A 123 -6.14 15.74 -7.52
N ASP A 124 -5.07 16.55 -7.65
CA ASP A 124 -4.55 16.94 -8.97
C ASP A 124 -3.67 15.88 -9.57
N GLN A 125 -3.36 14.81 -8.83
CA GLN A 125 -2.51 13.73 -9.31
C GLN A 125 -1.06 14.17 -9.56
N THR A 126 -0.60 15.18 -8.84
CA THR A 126 0.81 15.58 -8.90
C THR A 126 1.65 14.75 -7.94
N TRP A 127 1.03 14.08 -6.98
CA TRP A 127 1.69 13.12 -6.10
C TRP A 127 1.08 11.75 -6.36
N ARG A 128 1.91 10.75 -6.61
CA ARG A 128 1.42 9.40 -6.88
C ARG A 128 2.35 8.39 -6.24
N PRO A 129 1.82 7.26 -5.73
CA PRO A 129 2.68 6.18 -5.28
C PRO A 129 3.35 5.51 -6.47
N SER A 130 4.42 4.79 -6.22
CA SER A 130 5.04 4.00 -7.27
C SER A 130 4.17 2.81 -7.59
N GLU A 131 4.44 2.16 -8.71
CA GLU A 131 3.89 0.84 -8.96
C GLU A 131 4.51 -0.15 -7.99
N VAL A 132 3.87 -1.29 -7.82
CA VAL A 132 4.40 -2.34 -6.95
C VAL A 132 5.36 -3.18 -7.78
N GLU A 133 6.60 -3.29 -7.31
CA GLU A 133 7.68 -3.93 -8.05
C GLU A 133 8.08 -5.24 -7.42
N LEU A 134 8.34 -6.24 -8.27
CA LEU A 134 8.86 -7.52 -7.79
C LEU A 134 10.30 -7.34 -7.35
N VAL A 135 10.61 -7.80 -6.13
CA VAL A 135 11.97 -7.76 -5.62
C VAL A 135 12.70 -9.04 -5.97
N ASN A 136 12.04 -10.18 -5.80
CA ASN A 136 12.63 -11.46 -6.18
C ASN A 136 11.58 -12.56 -6.27
#